data_19e61572b68d2569645b06c05c8dfeec
#
_entry.id   19e61572b68d2569645b06c05c8dfeec
#
_cell.length_a   1.000
_cell.length_b   1.000
_cell.length_c   1.000
_cell.angle_alpha   90.00
_cell.angle_beta   90.00
_cell.angle_gamma   90.00
#
_symmetry.space_group_name_H-M   'P 1'
#
loop_
_entity.id
_entity.type
_entity.pdbx_description
1 polymer ?
#
loop_
_entity_poly.entity_id
_entity_poly.type
_entity_poly.pdbx_seq_one_letter_code
_entity_poly.pdbx_strand_id
1 'polypeptide(L)'
;NLKCDDLTAAQIAEKQREDHLKNREDFCFETVMSTPRNLNLLQRAKEAGYFIRCYYILTVDPFINVYRIKSRVAEGGHDVPVEKIIERYDKALAQVCDIVYVADVCHIYDNSTEQPFRIFKKRKSEEFFDVCDEWHQEDIKLLTGSENMQYKNLNK
;
A
#
# COMPACT_ATOMS: atom_id res chain seq x y z
N ASN A 1 0.11 14.95 -26.37
CA ASN A 1 -0.86 15.29 -25.30
C ASN A 1 -2.21 14.63 -25.61
N LEU A 2 -2.33 13.35 -25.30
CA LEU A 2 -3.63 12.66 -25.22
C LEU A 2 -4.32 13.20 -23.96
N LYS A 3 -5.36 14.04 -24.14
CA LYS A 3 -6.33 14.31 -23.07
C LYS A 3 -7.12 13.01 -22.87
N CYS A 4 -6.66 12.19 -21.94
CA CYS A 4 -7.29 10.96 -21.54
C CYS A 4 -8.13 11.27 -20.30
N ASP A 5 -9.37 10.79 -20.22
CA ASP A 5 -10.11 10.85 -18.98
C ASP A 5 -9.54 9.85 -17.96
N ASP A 6 -9.84 10.05 -16.68
CA ASP A 6 -9.30 9.22 -15.58
C ASP A 6 -9.64 7.73 -15.75
N LEU A 7 -10.80 7.41 -16.32
CA LEU A 7 -11.23 6.03 -16.54
C LEU A 7 -10.40 5.36 -17.65
N THR A 8 -10.20 6.03 -18.75
CA THR A 8 -9.38 5.54 -19.86
C THR A 8 -7.92 5.38 -19.42
N ALA A 9 -7.38 6.33 -18.65
CA ALA A 9 -6.03 6.22 -18.08
C ALA A 9 -5.89 4.98 -17.18
N ALA A 10 -6.88 4.73 -16.31
CA ALA A 10 -6.89 3.57 -15.43
C ALA A 10 -6.95 2.25 -16.23
N GLN A 11 -7.75 2.18 -17.30
CA GLN A 11 -7.85 1.01 -18.18
C GLN A 11 -6.54 0.74 -18.92
N ILE A 12 -5.88 1.79 -19.43
CA ILE A 12 -4.57 1.67 -20.10
C ILE A 12 -3.53 1.13 -19.12
N ALA A 13 -3.46 1.73 -17.91
CA ALA A 13 -2.51 1.29 -16.89
C ALA A 13 -2.76 -0.17 -16.45
N GLU A 14 -4.01 -0.59 -16.36
CA GLU A 14 -4.37 -1.98 -16.07
C GLU A 14 -3.90 -2.92 -17.18
N LYS A 15 -4.21 -2.59 -18.43
CA LYS A 15 -3.76 -3.36 -19.60
C LYS A 15 -2.24 -3.50 -19.64
N GLN A 16 -1.50 -2.41 -19.41
CA GLN A 16 -0.05 -2.46 -19.38
C GLN A 16 0.48 -3.42 -18.30
N ARG A 17 -0.09 -3.43 -17.10
CA ARG A 17 0.30 -4.38 -16.04
C ARG A 17 0.04 -5.83 -16.46
N GLU A 18 -1.10 -6.11 -17.09
CA GLU A 18 -1.42 -7.44 -17.61
C GLU A 18 -0.47 -7.87 -18.74
N ASP A 19 -0.12 -6.95 -19.64
CA ASP A 19 0.82 -7.21 -20.73
C ASP A 19 2.22 -7.51 -20.17
N HIS A 20 2.72 -6.75 -19.20
CA HIS A 20 4.00 -7.01 -18.52
C HIS A 20 4.01 -8.38 -17.82
N LEU A 21 2.93 -8.71 -17.09
CA LEU A 21 2.80 -10.02 -16.45
C LEU A 21 2.84 -11.16 -17.47
N LYS A 22 2.11 -11.02 -18.56
CA LYS A 22 2.07 -12.02 -19.65
C LYS A 22 3.41 -12.21 -20.34
N ASN A 23 4.13 -11.11 -20.56
CA ASN A 23 5.44 -11.10 -21.23
C ASN A 23 6.60 -11.46 -20.29
N ARG A 24 6.34 -11.65 -18.98
CA ARG A 24 7.36 -11.89 -17.95
C ARG A 24 8.38 -10.76 -17.82
N GLU A 25 7.91 -9.53 -17.96
CA GLU A 25 8.71 -8.32 -17.82
C GLU A 25 8.60 -7.77 -16.39
N ASP A 26 9.70 -7.21 -15.89
CA ASP A 26 9.69 -6.51 -14.60
C ASP A 26 8.89 -5.21 -14.72
N PHE A 27 8.04 -4.93 -13.73
CA PHE A 27 7.27 -3.69 -13.69
C PHE A 27 7.03 -3.19 -12.27
N CYS A 28 6.72 -1.92 -12.14
CA CYS A 28 6.38 -1.25 -10.91
C CYS A 28 5.14 -0.37 -11.11
N PHE A 29 4.30 -0.26 -10.08
CA PHE A 29 3.13 0.61 -10.12
C PHE A 29 2.75 1.12 -8.73
N GLU A 30 2.04 2.23 -8.70
CA GLU A 30 1.42 2.77 -7.49
C GLU A 30 -0.08 2.54 -7.51
N THR A 31 -0.66 2.31 -6.33
CA THR A 31 -2.10 2.09 -6.18
C THR A 31 -2.57 2.42 -4.76
N VAL A 32 -3.83 2.80 -4.62
CA VAL A 32 -4.48 2.98 -3.31
C VAL A 32 -4.78 1.62 -2.63
N MET A 33 -4.75 0.51 -3.37
CA MET A 33 -5.09 -0.84 -2.87
C MET A 33 -6.46 -0.94 -2.20
N SER A 34 -7.44 -0.18 -2.67
CA SER A 34 -8.82 -0.20 -2.14
C SER A 34 -9.76 -1.17 -2.86
N THR A 35 -9.24 -1.97 -3.78
CA THR A 35 -9.98 -3.01 -4.51
C THR A 35 -9.16 -4.29 -4.57
N PRO A 36 -9.78 -5.48 -4.66
CA PRO A 36 -9.06 -6.75 -4.73
C PRO A 36 -8.31 -6.97 -6.06
N ARG A 37 -8.54 -6.13 -7.07
CA ARG A 37 -7.97 -6.29 -8.43
C ARG A 37 -6.44 -6.35 -8.42
N ASN A 38 -5.79 -5.39 -7.75
CA ASN A 38 -4.34 -5.35 -7.71
C ASN A 38 -3.75 -6.44 -6.79
N LEU A 39 -4.46 -6.83 -5.74
CA LEU A 39 -4.06 -7.98 -4.92
C LEU A 39 -4.08 -9.27 -5.75
N ASN A 40 -5.14 -9.50 -6.53
CA ASN A 40 -5.24 -10.64 -7.46
C ASN A 40 -4.11 -10.64 -8.51
N LEU A 41 -3.71 -9.45 -8.99
CA LEU A 41 -2.56 -9.32 -9.89
C LEU A 41 -1.27 -9.76 -9.20
N LEU A 42 -1.03 -9.33 -7.94
CA LEU A 42 0.14 -9.74 -7.17
C LEU A 42 0.16 -11.25 -6.90
N GLN A 43 -0.99 -11.86 -6.58
CA GLN A 43 -1.11 -13.32 -6.39
C GLN A 43 -0.73 -14.09 -7.65
N ARG A 44 -1.27 -13.70 -8.81
CA ARG A 44 -0.92 -14.30 -10.11
C ARG A 44 0.54 -14.09 -10.48
N ALA A 45 1.09 -12.91 -10.18
CA ALA A 45 2.52 -12.65 -10.37
C ALA A 45 3.37 -13.59 -9.49
N LYS A 46 2.98 -13.80 -8.24
CA LYS A 46 3.64 -14.74 -7.34
C LYS A 46 3.61 -16.18 -7.87
N GLU A 47 2.45 -16.64 -8.33
CA GLU A 47 2.28 -17.96 -8.96
C GLU A 47 3.12 -18.10 -10.24
N ALA A 48 3.29 -17.02 -10.99
CA ALA A 48 4.17 -16.95 -12.16
C ALA A 48 5.66 -16.88 -11.83
N GLY A 49 6.05 -16.87 -10.54
CA GLY A 49 7.44 -16.88 -10.08
C GLY A 49 8.10 -15.50 -9.95
N TYR A 50 7.31 -14.42 -9.94
CA TYR A 50 7.85 -13.08 -9.68
C TYR A 50 8.31 -12.93 -8.24
N PHE A 51 9.37 -12.16 -8.05
CA PHE A 51 9.79 -11.66 -6.75
C PHE A 51 9.06 -10.34 -6.46
N ILE A 52 8.19 -10.35 -5.44
CA ILE A 52 7.31 -9.22 -5.13
C ILE A 52 7.90 -8.37 -4.02
N ARG A 53 8.09 -7.08 -4.30
CA ARG A 53 8.50 -6.07 -3.32
C ARG A 53 7.40 -5.04 -3.16
N CYS A 54 6.97 -4.83 -1.93
CA CYS A 54 5.94 -3.86 -1.57
C CYS A 54 6.49 -2.79 -0.62
N TYR A 55 6.11 -1.54 -0.87
CA TYR A 55 6.23 -0.42 0.05
C TYR A 55 4.83 0.10 0.32
N TYR A 56 4.33 -0.16 1.50
CA TYR A 56 2.99 0.23 1.91
C TYR A 56 3.07 1.48 2.79
N ILE A 57 2.36 2.53 2.39
CA ILE A 57 2.32 3.80 3.12
C ILE A 57 0.91 3.99 3.65
N LEU A 58 0.78 4.15 4.96
CA LEU A 58 -0.50 4.36 5.62
C LEU A 58 -0.46 5.60 6.54
N THR A 59 -1.59 5.94 7.10
CA THR A 59 -1.74 6.91 8.18
C THR A 59 -2.57 6.28 9.30
N VAL A 60 -2.43 6.76 10.52
CA VAL A 60 -3.20 6.24 11.68
C VAL A 60 -4.68 6.60 11.63
N ASP A 61 -5.05 7.64 10.87
CA ASP A 61 -6.40 8.17 10.81
C ASP A 61 -6.75 8.60 9.38
N PRO A 62 -7.93 8.19 8.83
CA PRO A 62 -8.37 8.59 7.50
C PRO A 62 -8.56 10.12 7.35
N PHE A 63 -8.82 10.84 8.43
CA PHE A 63 -8.98 12.30 8.38
C PHE A 63 -7.67 13.03 8.06
N ILE A 64 -6.50 12.45 8.32
CA ILE A 64 -5.22 12.97 7.83
C ILE A 64 -5.22 13.00 6.31
N ASN A 65 -5.73 11.95 5.67
CA ASN A 65 -5.84 11.88 4.21
C ASN A 65 -6.89 12.86 3.67
N VAL A 66 -8.01 13.03 4.37
CA VAL A 66 -9.04 14.03 4.04
C VAL A 66 -8.43 15.43 4.05
N TYR A 67 -7.70 15.78 5.11
CA TYR A 67 -7.05 17.09 5.23
C TYR A 67 -6.03 17.33 4.08
N ARG A 68 -5.18 16.33 3.81
CA ARG A 68 -4.18 16.42 2.73
C ARG A 68 -4.79 16.58 1.35
N ILE A 69 -5.91 15.89 1.08
CA ILE A 69 -6.64 16.04 -0.18
C ILE A 69 -7.25 17.44 -0.28
N LYS A 70 -7.88 17.94 0.77
CA LYS A 70 -8.43 19.31 0.79
C LYS A 70 -7.37 20.38 0.57
N SER A 71 -6.20 20.25 1.20
CA SER A 71 -5.07 21.15 1.00
C SER A 71 -4.59 21.13 -0.47
N ARG A 72 -4.46 19.96 -1.05
CA ARG A 72 -4.07 19.79 -2.46
C ARG A 72 -5.11 20.35 -3.42
N VAL A 73 -6.41 20.23 -3.11
CA VAL A 73 -7.49 20.84 -3.92
C VAL A 73 -7.40 22.35 -3.90
N ALA A 74 -7.07 22.97 -2.77
CA ALA A 74 -6.84 24.41 -2.67
C ALA A 74 -5.67 24.88 -3.57
N GLU A 75 -4.74 23.98 -3.91
CA GLU A 75 -3.61 24.21 -4.82
C GLU A 75 -3.91 23.80 -6.28
N GLY A 76 -5.18 23.48 -6.62
CA GLY A 76 -5.62 23.13 -7.97
C GLY A 76 -5.65 21.63 -8.28
N GLY A 77 -5.55 20.76 -7.28
CA GLY A 77 -5.69 19.32 -7.43
C GLY A 77 -7.16 18.86 -7.54
N HIS A 78 -7.35 17.57 -7.86
CA HIS A 78 -8.68 16.97 -7.96
C HIS A 78 -9.29 16.73 -6.59
N ASP A 79 -10.59 17.04 -6.45
CA ASP A 79 -11.38 16.75 -5.26
C ASP A 79 -11.85 15.29 -5.23
N VAL A 80 -11.97 14.75 -4.01
CA VAL A 80 -12.55 13.44 -3.75
C VAL A 80 -13.52 13.57 -2.57
N PRO A 81 -14.77 13.06 -2.67
CA PRO A 81 -15.72 13.06 -1.58
C PRO A 81 -15.14 12.41 -0.31
N VAL A 82 -15.41 13.01 0.85
CA VAL A 82 -14.85 12.58 2.15
C VAL A 82 -15.20 11.11 2.43
N GLU A 83 -16.44 10.72 2.20
CA GLU A 83 -16.94 9.36 2.41
C GLU A 83 -16.14 8.34 1.57
N LYS A 84 -15.77 8.75 0.35
CA LYS A 84 -14.97 7.91 -0.56
C LYS A 84 -13.52 7.78 -0.12
N ILE A 85 -12.96 8.80 0.53
CA ILE A 85 -11.61 8.74 1.11
C ILE A 85 -11.59 7.75 2.26
N ILE A 86 -12.57 7.85 3.19
CA ILE A 86 -12.69 6.97 4.35
C ILE A 86 -12.94 5.52 3.90
N GLU A 87 -13.90 5.30 3.01
CA GLU A 87 -14.19 3.97 2.47
C GLU A 87 -12.96 3.31 1.83
N ARG A 88 -12.18 4.07 1.05
CA ARG A 88 -10.95 3.56 0.43
C ARG A 88 -9.86 3.25 1.45
N TYR A 89 -9.76 4.06 2.51
CA TYR A 89 -8.83 3.85 3.61
C TYR A 89 -9.11 2.50 4.30
N ASP A 90 -10.36 2.27 4.72
CA ASP A 90 -10.76 1.03 5.39
C ASP A 90 -10.52 -0.19 4.49
N LYS A 91 -10.90 -0.10 3.22
CA LYS A 91 -10.68 -1.19 2.24
C LYS A 91 -9.20 -1.45 1.99
N ALA A 92 -8.37 -0.42 1.99
CA ALA A 92 -6.93 -0.57 1.81
C ALA A 92 -6.29 -1.24 3.03
N LEU A 93 -6.64 -0.82 4.24
CA LEU A 93 -6.14 -1.46 5.46
C LEU A 93 -6.54 -2.94 5.55
N ALA A 94 -7.77 -3.28 5.18
CA ALA A 94 -8.26 -4.65 5.18
C ALA A 94 -7.45 -5.61 4.28
N GLN A 95 -6.69 -5.09 3.30
CA GLN A 95 -5.86 -5.90 2.40
C GLN A 95 -4.40 -6.02 2.85
N VAL A 96 -3.97 -5.34 3.92
CA VAL A 96 -2.55 -5.31 4.32
C VAL A 96 -2.02 -6.70 4.65
N CYS A 97 -2.78 -7.49 5.41
CA CYS A 97 -2.39 -8.86 5.75
C CYS A 97 -2.12 -9.71 4.49
N ASP A 98 -3.02 -9.67 3.51
CA ASP A 98 -2.86 -10.40 2.25
C ASP A 98 -1.67 -9.91 1.43
N ILE A 99 -1.42 -8.60 1.43
CA ILE A 99 -0.25 -8.01 0.77
C ILE A 99 1.04 -8.48 1.44
N VAL A 100 1.10 -8.47 2.77
CA VAL A 100 2.24 -8.97 3.54
C VAL A 100 2.47 -10.45 3.24
N TYR A 101 1.39 -11.25 3.15
CA TYR A 101 1.50 -12.66 2.83
C TYR A 101 2.11 -12.92 1.45
N VAL A 102 1.64 -12.21 0.41
CA VAL A 102 2.06 -12.44 -0.98
C VAL A 102 3.46 -11.88 -1.28
N ALA A 103 3.89 -10.81 -0.59
CA ALA A 103 5.15 -10.13 -0.84
C ALA A 103 6.36 -10.92 -0.30
N ASP A 104 7.45 -10.97 -1.08
CA ASP A 104 8.77 -11.48 -0.63
C ASP A 104 9.50 -10.47 0.24
N VAL A 105 9.32 -9.20 -0.06
CA VAL A 105 9.79 -8.07 0.74
C VAL A 105 8.64 -7.08 0.90
N CYS A 106 8.30 -6.76 2.15
CA CYS A 106 7.30 -5.76 2.47
C CYS A 106 7.85 -4.76 3.48
N HIS A 107 7.64 -3.49 3.22
CA HIS A 107 7.92 -2.41 4.16
C HIS A 107 6.63 -1.62 4.38
N ILE A 108 6.23 -1.45 5.63
CA ILE A 108 5.07 -0.63 5.99
C ILE A 108 5.55 0.61 6.73
N TYR A 109 5.13 1.76 6.25
CA TYR A 109 5.44 3.07 6.84
C TYR A 109 4.17 3.76 7.29
N ASP A 110 4.20 4.27 8.51
CA ASP A 110 3.28 5.32 8.93
C ASP A 110 3.79 6.66 8.43
N ASN A 111 2.95 7.37 7.73
CA ASN A 111 3.20 8.71 7.19
C ASN A 111 2.20 9.72 7.78
N SER A 112 1.83 9.58 9.05
CA SER A 112 0.91 10.50 9.72
C SER A 112 1.56 11.84 10.05
N THR A 113 2.87 11.84 10.32
CA THR A 113 3.67 13.01 10.66
C THR A 113 4.50 13.52 9.47
N GLU A 114 5.34 14.51 9.69
CA GLU A 114 6.23 15.08 8.66
C GLU A 114 7.30 14.08 8.19
N GLN A 115 7.73 13.17 9.08
CA GLN A 115 8.71 12.14 8.74
C GLN A 115 8.07 10.75 8.82
N PRO A 116 8.07 10.00 7.72
CA PRO A 116 7.54 8.64 7.74
C PRO A 116 8.32 7.75 8.70
N PHE A 117 7.59 6.96 9.49
CA PHE A 117 8.15 6.01 10.43
C PHE A 117 7.87 4.58 9.95
N ARG A 118 8.89 3.74 9.83
CA ARG A 118 8.70 2.36 9.39
C ARG A 118 8.31 1.47 10.56
N ILE A 119 7.06 1.01 10.55
CA ILE A 119 6.49 0.16 11.60
C ILE A 119 6.73 -1.33 11.37
N PHE A 120 6.90 -1.77 10.11
CA PHE A 120 7.05 -3.19 9.78
C PHE A 120 7.99 -3.42 8.60
N LYS A 121 8.71 -4.54 8.65
CA LYS A 121 9.57 -5.03 7.57
C LYS A 121 9.51 -6.54 7.50
N LYS A 122 9.19 -7.06 6.32
CA LYS A 122 9.33 -8.47 5.97
C LYS A 122 10.43 -8.64 4.92
N ARG A 123 11.23 -9.67 5.08
CA ARG A 123 12.17 -10.15 4.07
C ARG A 123 12.19 -11.67 4.07
N LYS A 124 11.60 -12.29 3.04
CA LYS A 124 11.34 -13.74 3.00
C LYS A 124 10.51 -14.19 4.21
N SER A 125 11.08 -15.03 5.07
CA SER A 125 10.45 -15.54 6.29
C SER A 125 10.76 -14.72 7.54
N GLU A 126 11.63 -13.72 7.46
CA GLU A 126 11.97 -12.87 8.60
C GLU A 126 11.05 -11.65 8.65
N GLU A 127 10.45 -11.42 9.80
CA GLU A 127 9.53 -10.31 10.04
C GLU A 127 9.98 -9.51 11.27
N PHE A 128 10.03 -8.21 11.09
CA PHE A 128 10.50 -7.26 12.10
C PHE A 128 9.49 -6.12 12.27
N PHE A 129 9.37 -5.64 13.49
CA PHE A 129 8.55 -4.46 13.80
C PHE A 129 9.35 -3.44 14.61
N ASP A 130 8.92 -2.18 14.53
CA ASP A 130 9.34 -1.08 15.39
C ASP A 130 8.10 -0.36 15.93
N VAL A 131 8.20 0.27 17.08
CA VAL A 131 7.07 0.89 17.77
C VAL A 131 7.25 2.39 17.91
N CYS A 132 6.15 3.11 17.91
CA CYS A 132 6.06 4.52 18.23
C CYS A 132 4.79 4.79 19.07
N ASP A 133 4.50 6.03 19.35
CA ASP A 133 3.35 6.40 20.20
C ASP A 133 2.01 5.95 19.58
N GLU A 134 1.91 5.94 18.24
CA GLU A 134 0.72 5.59 17.49
C GLU A 134 0.62 4.08 17.15
N TRP A 135 1.75 3.35 17.22
CA TRP A 135 1.80 1.94 16.80
C TRP A 135 2.49 1.07 17.85
N HIS A 136 1.70 0.25 18.53
CA HIS A 136 2.20 -0.78 19.42
C HIS A 136 2.33 -2.14 18.70
N GLN A 137 3.03 -3.08 19.32
CA GLN A 137 3.25 -4.41 18.74
C GLN A 137 1.94 -5.11 18.36
N GLU A 138 0.91 -5.01 19.20
CA GLU A 138 -0.37 -5.69 18.97
C GLU A 138 -1.12 -5.09 17.77
N ASP A 139 -1.04 -3.77 17.58
CA ASP A 139 -1.65 -3.09 16.43
C ASP A 139 -0.98 -3.54 15.12
N ILE A 140 0.35 -3.62 15.13
CA ILE A 140 1.13 -4.08 13.97
C ILE A 140 0.85 -5.56 13.68
N LYS A 141 0.72 -6.38 14.71
CA LYS A 141 0.35 -7.79 14.60
C LYS A 141 -1.03 -7.96 13.98
N LEU A 142 -2.01 -7.21 14.47
CA LEU A 142 -3.38 -7.21 13.93
C LEU A 142 -3.40 -6.76 12.46
N LEU A 143 -2.69 -5.70 12.13
CA LEU A 143 -2.60 -5.14 10.78
C LEU A 143 -1.98 -6.11 9.78
N THR A 144 -0.90 -6.80 10.17
CA THR A 144 -0.07 -7.61 9.27
C THR A 144 -0.43 -9.10 9.27
N GLY A 145 -1.15 -9.58 10.29
CA GLY A 145 -1.38 -11.00 10.53
C GLY A 145 -0.12 -11.77 10.96
N SER A 146 0.96 -11.07 11.32
CA SER A 146 2.27 -11.66 11.64
C SER A 146 2.37 -12.02 13.11
N GLU A 147 2.47 -13.32 13.44
CA GLU A 147 2.52 -13.82 14.82
C GLU A 147 3.93 -13.85 15.43
N ASN A 148 4.97 -14.04 14.60
CA ASN A 148 6.34 -14.33 15.04
C ASN A 148 7.33 -13.21 14.69
N MET A 149 6.88 -11.96 14.61
CA MET A 149 7.74 -10.83 14.30
C MET A 149 8.65 -10.47 15.49
N GLN A 150 9.86 -10.01 15.16
CA GLN A 150 10.88 -9.61 16.14
C GLN A 150 11.01 -8.09 16.21
N TYR A 151 11.19 -7.57 17.44
CA TYR A 151 11.49 -6.15 17.60
C TYR A 151 12.84 -5.80 16.96
N LYS A 152 12.87 -4.73 16.19
CA LYS A 152 14.09 -4.17 15.63
C LYS A 152 13.90 -2.68 15.37
N ASN A 153 14.87 -1.86 15.79
CA ASN A 153 14.84 -0.47 15.40
C ASN A 153 14.99 -0.37 13.87
N LEU A 154 13.92 -0.01 13.19
CA LEU A 154 13.83 0.01 11.72
C LEU A 154 14.11 1.39 11.13
N ASN A 155 14.27 2.43 11.97
CA ASN A 155 14.33 3.83 11.59
C ASN A 155 15.72 4.49 11.87
N LYS A 156 16.70 3.67 12.23
CA LYS A 156 18.12 4.08 12.37
C LYS A 156 18.89 3.88 11.08
#